data_d55b64db78d98a9e31c3cd516252d62a
#
_entry.id   d55b64db78d98a9e31c3cd516252d62a
#
_cell.length_a   1.000
_cell.length_b   1.000
_cell.length_c   1.000
_cell.angle_alpha   90.00
_cell.angle_beta   90.00
_cell.angle_gamma   90.00
#
_symmetry.space_group_name_H-M   'P 1'
#
loop_
_entity.id
_entity.type
_entity.pdbx_description
1 polymer ?
#
loop_
_entity_poly.entity_id
_entity_poly.type
_entity_poly.pdbx_seq_one_letter_code
_entity_poly.pdbx_strand_id
1 'polypeptide(L)'
;MNYQFITIEGNIGAGKTTLTEMLAKHYNWDVQYEDTTTNPYLADFYEDMQRWSFNLQIYFLNSRFRQIVDIRRSGKNVIQDRTIYEDAHIFAPNLHTMNLMTTRDFENYQSLFELMATFIQPPDLLIYLRADVPTLVRNIQKRGRDYEASIRLDYLKSLNDRYENWINNYTAGKLLIFDVDNINFQENPEDLGKIIEG
;
A
#
# COMPACT_ATOMS: atom_id res chain seq x y z
N MET A 1 -1.72 -3.55 24.50
CA MET A 1 -2.84 -3.11 23.65
C MET A 1 -3.21 -4.28 22.76
N ASN A 2 -4.49 -4.56 22.55
CA ASN A 2 -4.88 -5.68 21.66
C ASN A 2 -5.22 -5.10 20.29
N TYR A 3 -4.22 -5.07 19.39
CA TYR A 3 -4.48 -4.88 17.97
C TYR A 3 -4.98 -6.19 17.36
N GLN A 4 -5.89 -6.13 16.41
CA GLN A 4 -6.36 -7.28 15.63
C GLN A 4 -6.09 -7.09 14.13
N PHE A 5 -6.07 -5.84 13.68
CA PHE A 5 -5.86 -5.51 12.28
C PHE A 5 -4.78 -4.42 12.15
N ILE A 6 -3.60 -4.83 11.68
CA ILE A 6 -2.45 -3.96 11.41
C ILE A 6 -2.24 -3.87 9.90
N THR A 7 -1.88 -2.68 9.42
CA THR A 7 -1.56 -2.48 8.00
C THR A 7 -0.16 -1.94 7.82
N ILE A 8 0.50 -2.38 6.77
CA ILE A 8 1.81 -1.88 6.34
C ILE A 8 1.64 -1.09 5.05
N GLU A 9 1.88 0.20 5.14
CA GLU A 9 1.72 1.14 4.03
C GLU A 9 3.07 1.72 3.60
N GLY A 10 3.14 2.20 2.38
CA GLY A 10 4.36 2.81 1.84
C GLY A 10 4.47 2.63 0.33
N ASN A 11 5.35 3.41 -0.29
CA ASN A 11 5.51 3.46 -1.72
C ASN A 11 6.01 2.12 -2.33
N ILE A 12 5.97 1.99 -3.64
CA ILE A 12 6.50 0.84 -4.39
C ILE A 12 8.00 0.73 -4.06
N GLY A 13 8.43 -0.45 -3.61
CA GLY A 13 9.83 -0.67 -3.21
C GLY A 13 10.18 -0.35 -1.74
N ALA A 14 9.22 0.10 -0.91
CA ALA A 14 9.50 0.42 0.50
C ALA A 14 9.75 -0.80 1.41
N GLY A 15 9.49 -2.02 0.95
CA GLY A 15 9.72 -3.24 1.74
C GLY A 15 8.51 -3.77 2.51
N LYS A 16 7.30 -3.30 2.19
CA LYS A 16 6.06 -3.66 2.89
C LYS A 16 5.84 -5.16 3.04
N THR A 17 5.88 -5.90 1.94
CA THR A 17 5.62 -7.36 1.94
C THR A 17 6.58 -8.08 2.87
N THR A 18 7.86 -7.72 2.83
CA THR A 18 8.86 -8.33 3.70
C THR A 18 8.58 -8.05 5.17
N LEU A 19 8.27 -6.78 5.53
CA LEU A 19 7.94 -6.44 6.91
C LEU A 19 6.65 -7.14 7.36
N THR A 20 5.63 -7.20 6.50
CA THR A 20 4.38 -7.91 6.77
C THR A 20 4.64 -9.37 7.15
N GLU A 21 5.46 -10.08 6.37
CA GLU A 21 5.84 -11.47 6.64
C GLU A 21 6.61 -11.64 7.95
N MET A 22 7.57 -10.74 8.21
CA MET A 22 8.41 -10.80 9.41
C MET A 22 7.59 -10.56 10.67
N LEU A 23 6.71 -9.55 10.69
CA LEU A 23 5.84 -9.27 11.82
C LEU A 23 4.78 -10.36 12.03
N ALA A 24 4.18 -10.86 10.95
CA ALA A 24 3.22 -11.95 11.02
C ALA A 24 3.83 -13.22 11.61
N LYS A 25 5.06 -13.56 11.20
CA LYS A 25 5.82 -14.67 11.77
C LYS A 25 6.14 -14.45 13.26
N HIS A 26 6.55 -13.22 13.63
CA HIS A 26 6.89 -12.88 15.02
C HIS A 26 5.70 -13.02 15.95
N TYR A 27 4.54 -12.48 15.55
CA TYR A 27 3.32 -12.49 16.36
C TYR A 27 2.44 -13.72 16.16
N ASN A 28 2.78 -14.60 15.22
CA ASN A 28 1.95 -15.74 14.78
C ASN A 28 0.55 -15.28 14.33
N TRP A 29 0.51 -14.26 13.48
CA TRP A 29 -0.70 -13.68 12.89
C TRP A 29 -0.86 -14.10 11.43
N ASP A 30 -2.11 -14.05 10.93
CA ASP A 30 -2.39 -14.29 9.52
C ASP A 30 -1.90 -13.09 8.68
N VAL A 31 -1.52 -13.37 7.43
CA VAL A 31 -1.10 -12.36 6.44
C VAL A 31 -2.15 -12.18 5.37
N GLN A 32 -2.43 -10.93 5.02
CA GLN A 32 -3.17 -10.60 3.82
C GLN A 32 -2.27 -9.86 2.84
N TYR A 33 -1.93 -10.52 1.75
CA TYR A 33 -1.04 -9.97 0.71
C TYR A 33 -1.79 -9.09 -0.28
N GLU A 34 -1.02 -8.15 -0.89
CA GLU A 34 -1.45 -7.49 -2.12
C GLU A 34 -1.55 -8.52 -3.26
N ASP A 35 -2.69 -8.56 -3.94
CA ASP A 35 -2.89 -9.43 -5.09
C ASP A 35 -2.26 -8.84 -6.34
N THR A 36 -0.96 -9.08 -6.53
CA THR A 36 -0.22 -8.65 -7.72
C THR A 36 -0.05 -9.77 -8.75
N THR A 37 -0.09 -11.04 -8.31
CA THR A 37 0.22 -12.20 -9.17
C THR A 37 -0.96 -12.62 -10.03
N THR A 38 -2.18 -12.46 -9.53
CA THR A 38 -3.41 -12.81 -10.26
C THR A 38 -4.11 -11.58 -10.86
N ASN A 39 -3.55 -10.38 -10.68
CA ASN A 39 -4.10 -9.15 -11.21
C ASN A 39 -3.96 -9.09 -12.74
N PRO A 40 -5.08 -9.12 -13.49
CA PRO A 40 -5.04 -9.21 -14.94
C PRO A 40 -4.69 -7.89 -15.62
N TYR A 41 -4.66 -6.78 -14.88
CA TYR A 41 -4.44 -5.43 -15.43
C TYR A 41 -3.05 -4.86 -15.13
N LEU A 42 -2.29 -5.48 -14.22
CA LEU A 42 -1.08 -4.85 -13.69
C LEU A 42 0.02 -4.70 -14.74
N ALA A 43 0.25 -5.72 -15.57
CA ALA A 43 1.22 -5.67 -16.66
C ALA A 43 0.80 -4.65 -17.73
N ASP A 44 -0.45 -4.74 -18.20
CA ASP A 44 -1.02 -3.83 -19.19
C ASP A 44 -0.99 -2.37 -18.72
N PHE A 45 -1.21 -2.14 -17.43
CA PHE A 45 -1.14 -0.80 -16.84
C PHE A 45 0.25 -0.18 -16.97
N TYR A 46 1.32 -0.93 -16.74
CA TYR A 46 2.68 -0.39 -16.90
C TYR A 46 3.07 -0.18 -18.36
N GLU A 47 2.43 -0.86 -19.31
CA GLU A 47 2.60 -0.63 -20.74
C GLU A 47 1.81 0.60 -21.23
N ASP A 48 0.56 0.77 -20.77
CA ASP A 48 -0.31 1.91 -21.14
C ASP A 48 -1.13 2.35 -19.89
N MET A 49 -0.49 3.20 -19.08
CA MET A 49 -1.09 3.69 -17.84
C MET A 49 -2.40 4.45 -18.08
N GLN A 50 -2.48 5.23 -19.18
CA GLN A 50 -3.67 6.03 -19.48
C GLN A 50 -4.87 5.13 -19.83
N ARG A 51 -4.64 4.07 -20.59
CA ARG A 51 -5.69 3.12 -20.97
C ARG A 51 -6.20 2.31 -19.79
N TRP A 52 -5.32 1.88 -18.90
CA TRP A 52 -5.63 0.86 -17.91
C TRP A 52 -5.78 1.37 -16.47
N SER A 53 -5.52 2.66 -16.20
CA SER A 53 -5.58 3.24 -14.86
C SER A 53 -6.89 2.96 -14.13
N PHE A 54 -8.02 3.26 -14.76
CA PHE A 54 -9.34 3.05 -14.15
C PHE A 54 -9.61 1.57 -13.87
N ASN A 55 -9.35 0.71 -14.84
CA ASN A 55 -9.58 -0.73 -14.71
C ASN A 55 -8.76 -1.33 -13.55
N LEU A 56 -7.47 -0.96 -13.47
CA LEU A 56 -6.58 -1.39 -12.40
C LEU A 56 -7.06 -0.92 -11.03
N GLN A 57 -7.43 0.37 -10.92
CA GLN A 57 -7.88 0.93 -9.64
C GLN A 57 -9.21 0.32 -9.17
N ILE A 58 -10.15 0.05 -10.07
CA ILE A 58 -11.40 -0.67 -9.73
C ILE A 58 -11.10 -2.11 -9.30
N TYR A 59 -10.15 -2.79 -9.95
CA TYR A 59 -9.75 -4.14 -9.53
C TYR A 59 -9.20 -4.15 -8.09
N PHE A 60 -8.26 -3.24 -7.78
CA PHE A 60 -7.70 -3.13 -6.44
C PHE A 60 -8.76 -2.73 -5.41
N LEU A 61 -9.61 -1.76 -5.72
CA LEU A 61 -10.70 -1.33 -4.84
C LEU A 61 -11.61 -2.51 -4.44
N ASN A 62 -12.05 -3.30 -5.42
CA ASN A 62 -12.87 -4.49 -5.19
C ASN A 62 -12.13 -5.57 -4.38
N SER A 63 -10.90 -5.89 -4.75
CA SER A 63 -10.10 -6.91 -4.08
C SER A 63 -9.86 -6.55 -2.61
N ARG A 64 -9.41 -5.31 -2.33
CA ARG A 64 -9.11 -4.86 -0.97
C ARG A 64 -10.35 -4.68 -0.10
N PHE A 65 -11.46 -4.23 -0.68
CA PHE A 65 -12.72 -4.18 0.06
C PHE A 65 -13.13 -5.58 0.53
N ARG A 66 -13.05 -6.58 -0.35
CA ARG A 66 -13.32 -7.98 -0.01
C ARG A 66 -12.38 -8.47 1.09
N GLN A 67 -11.09 -8.21 0.98
CA GLN A 67 -10.10 -8.57 1.98
C GLN A 67 -10.43 -8.00 3.36
N ILE A 68 -10.77 -6.70 3.46
CA ILE A 68 -11.14 -6.09 4.75
C ILE A 68 -12.39 -6.71 5.35
N VAL A 69 -13.41 -6.99 4.52
CA VAL A 69 -14.63 -7.66 4.97
C VAL A 69 -14.32 -9.06 5.52
N ASP A 70 -13.46 -9.82 4.83
CA ASP A 70 -13.06 -11.17 5.25
C ASP A 70 -12.21 -11.14 6.53
N ILE A 71 -11.26 -10.18 6.65
CA ILE A 71 -10.48 -9.96 7.87
C ILE A 71 -11.42 -9.73 9.06
N ARG A 72 -12.36 -8.80 8.93
CA ARG A 72 -13.28 -8.47 10.03
C ARG A 72 -14.22 -9.62 10.39
N ARG A 73 -14.63 -10.43 9.41
CA ARG A 73 -15.47 -11.63 9.65
C ARG A 73 -14.71 -12.78 10.28
N SER A 74 -13.42 -12.90 10.01
CA SER A 74 -12.60 -14.00 10.50
C SER A 74 -12.42 -13.97 12.03
N GLY A 75 -12.45 -12.79 12.64
CA GLY A 75 -12.12 -12.58 14.05
C GLY A 75 -10.66 -12.88 14.41
N LYS A 76 -9.81 -13.07 13.42
CA LYS A 76 -8.38 -13.36 13.58
C LYS A 76 -7.56 -12.08 13.62
N ASN A 77 -6.35 -12.21 14.15
CA ASN A 77 -5.35 -11.16 14.06
C ASN A 77 -4.66 -11.24 12.71
N VAL A 78 -4.64 -10.12 11.97
CA VAL A 78 -4.14 -10.05 10.60
C VAL A 78 -3.23 -8.86 10.41
N ILE A 79 -2.15 -9.06 9.65
CA ILE A 79 -1.32 -7.99 9.10
C ILE A 79 -1.56 -7.94 7.58
N GLN A 80 -1.92 -6.77 7.07
CA GLN A 80 -2.22 -6.56 5.66
C GLN A 80 -1.15 -5.70 4.98
N ASP A 81 -0.69 -6.15 3.82
CA ASP A 81 0.16 -5.39 2.89
C ASP A 81 -0.72 -4.54 1.98
N ARG A 82 -0.78 -3.24 2.23
CA ARG A 82 -1.63 -2.22 1.61
C ARG A 82 -3.13 -2.33 1.93
N THR A 83 -3.78 -1.20 1.94
CA THR A 83 -5.23 -1.10 2.15
C THR A 83 -5.95 -0.34 1.05
N ILE A 84 -7.28 -0.41 1.08
CA ILE A 84 -8.18 0.37 0.24
C ILE A 84 -7.98 1.90 0.41
N TYR A 85 -7.55 2.34 1.59
CA TYR A 85 -7.30 3.76 1.89
C TYR A 85 -6.10 4.29 1.11
N GLU A 86 -5.06 3.47 0.96
CA GLU A 86 -3.87 3.83 0.16
C GLU A 86 -4.25 4.02 -1.31
N ASP A 87 -5.05 3.12 -1.88
CA ASP A 87 -5.52 3.27 -3.27
C ASP A 87 -6.31 4.57 -3.46
N ALA A 88 -7.23 4.86 -2.54
CA ALA A 88 -8.12 6.01 -2.65
C ALA A 88 -7.44 7.36 -2.37
N HIS A 89 -6.46 7.39 -1.48
CA HIS A 89 -5.78 8.64 -1.09
C HIS A 89 -4.48 8.89 -1.86
N ILE A 90 -3.85 7.84 -2.40
CA ILE A 90 -2.55 7.94 -3.07
C ILE A 90 -2.67 7.65 -4.57
N PHE A 91 -3.00 6.39 -4.93
CA PHE A 91 -2.86 5.92 -6.30
C PHE A 91 -3.87 6.54 -7.27
N ALA A 92 -5.17 6.46 -6.99
CA ALA A 92 -6.20 7.00 -7.87
C ALA A 92 -6.09 8.53 -8.03
N PRO A 93 -5.92 9.34 -6.95
CA PRO A 93 -5.71 10.77 -7.10
C PRO A 93 -4.40 11.10 -7.85
N ASN A 94 -3.35 10.29 -7.70
CA ASN A 94 -2.11 10.49 -8.44
C ASN A 94 -2.30 10.32 -9.94
N LEU A 95 -2.97 9.26 -10.35
CA LEU A 95 -3.28 8.98 -11.75
C LEU A 95 -4.14 10.09 -12.37
N HIS A 96 -5.11 10.60 -11.63
CA HIS A 96 -5.93 11.72 -12.08
C HIS A 96 -5.10 12.99 -12.26
N THR A 97 -4.28 13.37 -11.28
CA THR A 97 -3.43 14.59 -11.35
C THR A 97 -2.40 14.52 -12.48
N MET A 98 -1.91 13.33 -12.79
CA MET A 98 -0.98 13.09 -13.91
C MET A 98 -1.69 12.97 -15.28
N ASN A 99 -2.99 13.20 -15.36
CA ASN A 99 -3.81 13.03 -16.55
C ASN A 99 -3.78 11.59 -17.13
N LEU A 100 -3.54 10.61 -16.28
CA LEU A 100 -3.57 9.18 -16.61
C LEU A 100 -4.93 8.54 -16.31
N MET A 101 -5.81 9.26 -15.61
CA MET A 101 -7.21 8.91 -15.37
C MET A 101 -8.08 10.13 -15.65
N THR A 102 -9.19 9.95 -16.35
CA THR A 102 -10.11 11.07 -16.64
C THR A 102 -10.81 11.53 -15.36
N THR A 103 -11.24 12.81 -15.31
CA THR A 103 -12.01 13.34 -14.19
C THR A 103 -13.28 12.53 -13.94
N ARG A 104 -14.01 12.16 -15.00
CA ARG A 104 -15.24 11.34 -14.90
C ARG A 104 -14.95 9.97 -14.27
N ASP A 105 -13.86 9.30 -14.64
CA ASP A 105 -13.50 8.00 -14.11
C ASP A 105 -13.04 8.11 -12.65
N PHE A 106 -12.29 9.18 -12.33
CA PHE A 106 -11.86 9.46 -10.97
C PHE A 106 -13.01 9.76 -10.02
N GLU A 107 -13.97 10.60 -10.44
CA GLU A 107 -15.18 10.89 -9.67
C GLU A 107 -16.02 9.63 -9.42
N ASN A 108 -16.16 8.76 -10.43
CA ASN A 108 -16.85 7.49 -10.28
C ASN A 108 -16.12 6.55 -9.30
N TYR A 109 -14.80 6.47 -9.40
CA TYR A 109 -13.97 5.72 -8.45
C TYR A 109 -14.13 6.23 -7.01
N GLN A 110 -14.05 7.56 -6.80
CA GLN A 110 -14.23 8.17 -5.49
C GLN A 110 -15.59 7.88 -4.89
N SER A 111 -16.66 8.07 -5.66
CA SER A 111 -18.03 7.78 -5.21
C SER A 111 -18.18 6.32 -4.77
N LEU A 112 -17.58 5.38 -5.49
CA LEU A 112 -17.59 3.96 -5.12
C LEU A 112 -16.80 3.69 -3.85
N PHE A 113 -15.59 4.28 -3.72
CA PHE A 113 -14.79 4.18 -2.50
C PHE A 113 -15.53 4.74 -1.29
N GLU A 114 -16.12 5.94 -1.39
CA GLU A 114 -16.87 6.58 -0.30
C GLU A 114 -18.03 5.71 0.17
N LEU A 115 -18.77 5.09 -0.75
CA LEU A 115 -19.82 4.14 -0.41
C LEU A 115 -19.25 2.93 0.33
N MET A 116 -18.19 2.29 -0.19
CA MET A 116 -17.57 1.13 0.44
C MET A 116 -16.99 1.46 1.83
N ALA A 117 -16.40 2.66 2.00
CA ALA A 117 -15.82 3.11 3.26
C ALA A 117 -16.86 3.21 4.39
N THR A 118 -18.15 3.38 4.08
CA THR A 118 -19.22 3.36 5.11
C THR A 118 -19.41 1.98 5.75
N PHE A 119 -18.95 0.91 5.13
CA PHE A 119 -19.11 -0.46 5.60
C PHE A 119 -17.88 -1.06 6.27
N ILE A 120 -16.76 -0.33 6.30
CA ILE A 120 -15.50 -0.80 6.85
C ILE A 120 -14.97 0.16 7.91
N GLN A 121 -14.08 -0.33 8.75
CA GLN A 121 -13.38 0.48 9.76
C GLN A 121 -11.90 0.55 9.42
N PRO A 122 -11.23 1.66 9.75
CA PRO A 122 -9.79 1.78 9.63
C PRO A 122 -9.03 0.67 10.39
N PRO A 123 -7.76 0.43 10.06
CA PRO A 123 -6.92 -0.48 10.82
C PRO A 123 -6.72 0.02 12.26
N ASP A 124 -6.46 -0.90 13.18
CA ASP A 124 -6.15 -0.56 14.58
C ASP A 124 -4.79 0.15 14.70
N LEU A 125 -3.88 -0.20 13.78
CA LEU A 125 -2.55 0.41 13.66
C LEU A 125 -2.15 0.45 12.18
N LEU A 126 -1.70 1.62 11.73
CA LEU A 126 -1.06 1.81 10.44
C LEU A 126 0.46 1.97 10.65
N ILE A 127 1.25 1.16 10.00
CA ILE A 127 2.71 1.27 9.97
C ILE A 127 3.11 1.80 8.60
N TYR A 128 3.69 2.99 8.56
CA TYR A 128 4.17 3.62 7.33
C TYR A 128 5.68 3.46 7.18
N LEU A 129 6.10 2.85 6.07
CA LEU A 129 7.49 2.76 5.67
C LEU A 129 7.86 3.96 4.79
N ARG A 130 8.51 4.94 5.41
CA ARG A 130 9.04 6.11 4.72
C ARG A 130 10.33 5.75 4.03
N ALA A 131 10.47 6.09 2.76
CA ALA A 131 11.69 5.88 1.99
C ALA A 131 11.90 7.01 0.98
N ASP A 132 13.16 7.37 0.76
CA ASP A 132 13.56 8.27 -0.32
C ASP A 132 13.46 7.58 -1.69
N VAL A 133 13.21 8.37 -2.74
CA VAL A 133 13.08 7.85 -4.11
C VAL A 133 14.30 7.02 -4.56
N PRO A 134 15.55 7.40 -4.27
CA PRO A 134 16.72 6.56 -4.58
C PRO A 134 16.67 5.17 -3.93
N THR A 135 16.23 5.08 -2.67
CA THR A 135 16.05 3.80 -1.96
C THR A 135 14.97 2.95 -2.63
N LEU A 136 13.83 3.56 -2.99
CA LEU A 136 12.74 2.86 -3.69
C LEU A 136 13.22 2.30 -5.03
N VAL A 137 13.91 3.10 -5.84
CA VAL A 137 14.46 2.67 -7.13
C VAL A 137 15.43 1.50 -6.97
N ARG A 138 16.36 1.59 -6.03
CA ARG A 138 17.32 0.51 -5.73
C ARG A 138 16.60 -0.80 -5.35
N ASN A 139 15.58 -0.71 -4.51
CA ASN A 139 14.82 -1.88 -4.05
C ASN A 139 13.97 -2.48 -5.18
N ILE A 140 13.35 -1.66 -6.03
CA ILE A 140 12.61 -2.10 -7.22
C ILE A 140 13.54 -2.86 -8.16
N GLN A 141 14.72 -2.30 -8.45
CA GLN A 141 15.73 -2.95 -9.30
C GLN A 141 16.23 -4.27 -8.71
N LYS A 142 16.50 -4.31 -7.38
CA LYS A 142 16.93 -5.53 -6.69
C LYS A 142 15.86 -6.62 -6.74
N ARG A 143 14.58 -6.26 -6.66
CA ARG A 143 13.44 -7.17 -6.75
C ARG A 143 13.24 -7.77 -8.15
N GLY A 144 13.48 -6.98 -9.21
CA GLY A 144 13.57 -7.43 -10.59
C GLY A 144 12.27 -7.97 -11.19
N ARG A 145 11.11 -7.37 -10.86
CA ARG A 145 9.85 -7.72 -11.52
C ARG A 145 9.80 -7.09 -12.90
N ASP A 146 9.56 -7.87 -13.94
CA ASP A 146 9.62 -7.43 -15.34
C ASP A 146 8.75 -6.20 -15.64
N TYR A 147 7.50 -6.18 -15.16
CA TYR A 147 6.58 -5.07 -15.38
C TYR A 147 6.99 -3.79 -14.61
N GLU A 148 7.82 -3.88 -13.59
CA GLU A 148 8.31 -2.73 -12.83
C GLU A 148 9.52 -2.06 -13.50
N ALA A 149 10.16 -2.70 -14.48
CA ALA A 149 11.29 -2.13 -15.21
C ALA A 149 10.93 -0.84 -15.97
N SER A 150 9.64 -0.65 -16.28
CA SER A 150 9.11 0.54 -16.97
C SER A 150 8.56 1.62 -16.02
N ILE A 151 8.70 1.47 -14.69
CA ILE A 151 8.22 2.48 -13.73
C ILE A 151 8.93 3.81 -13.97
N ARG A 152 8.12 4.84 -14.27
CA ARG A 152 8.62 6.20 -14.49
C ARG A 152 9.01 6.84 -13.17
N LEU A 153 10.16 7.52 -13.16
CA LEU A 153 10.68 8.19 -11.98
C LEU A 153 9.76 9.32 -11.48
N ASP A 154 9.14 10.07 -12.40
CA ASP A 154 8.18 11.13 -12.05
C ASP A 154 6.93 10.56 -11.39
N TYR A 155 6.45 9.40 -11.82
CA TYR A 155 5.35 8.69 -11.18
C TYR A 155 5.69 8.27 -9.75
N LEU A 156 6.85 7.64 -9.56
CA LEU A 156 7.31 7.20 -8.24
C LEU A 156 7.50 8.38 -7.27
N LYS A 157 8.05 9.49 -7.76
CA LYS A 157 8.20 10.72 -6.98
C LYS A 157 6.85 11.33 -6.60
N SER A 158 5.92 11.43 -7.55
CA SER A 158 4.59 11.97 -7.30
C SER A 158 3.82 11.14 -6.28
N LEU A 159 3.96 9.81 -6.30
CA LEU A 159 3.43 8.93 -5.26
C LEU A 159 4.04 9.26 -3.90
N ASN A 160 5.37 9.43 -3.82
CA ASN A 160 6.06 9.72 -2.57
C ASN A 160 5.58 11.03 -1.92
N ASP A 161 5.43 12.09 -2.70
CA ASP A 161 4.90 13.37 -2.24
C ASP A 161 3.47 13.23 -1.68
N ARG A 162 2.65 12.35 -2.29
CA ARG A 162 1.29 12.06 -1.81
C ARG A 162 1.28 11.27 -0.52
N TYR A 163 2.18 10.30 -0.37
CA TYR A 163 2.32 9.56 0.88
C TYR A 163 2.66 10.49 2.03
N GLU A 164 3.65 11.37 1.86
CA GLU A 164 4.02 12.32 2.90
C GLU A 164 2.85 13.24 3.26
N ASN A 165 2.11 13.75 2.28
CA ASN A 165 0.94 14.58 2.55
C ASN A 165 -0.16 13.80 3.28
N TRP A 166 -0.45 12.57 2.87
CA TRP A 166 -1.48 11.74 3.51
C TRP A 166 -1.11 11.39 4.95
N ILE A 167 0.12 10.94 5.17
CA ILE A 167 0.61 10.52 6.49
C ILE A 167 0.69 11.70 7.46
N ASN A 168 1.12 12.87 7.01
CA ASN A 168 1.16 14.07 7.84
C ASN A 168 -0.25 14.55 8.28
N ASN A 169 -1.29 14.16 7.56
CA ASN A 169 -2.68 14.48 7.87
C ASN A 169 -3.50 13.27 8.36
N TYR A 170 -2.86 12.13 8.63
CA TYR A 170 -3.56 10.91 9.04
C TYR A 170 -4.14 11.04 10.44
N THR A 171 -5.47 10.84 10.57
CA THR A 171 -6.20 10.96 11.84
C THR A 171 -7.14 9.78 12.11
N ALA A 172 -7.19 8.80 11.20
CA ALA A 172 -8.17 7.72 11.28
C ALA A 172 -7.86 6.65 12.34
N GLY A 173 -6.63 6.62 12.88
CA GLY A 173 -6.20 5.64 13.86
C GLY A 173 -4.79 5.89 14.34
N LYS A 174 -4.20 4.88 14.97
CA LYS A 174 -2.80 4.93 15.38
C LYS A 174 -1.87 4.82 14.19
N LEU A 175 -0.76 5.54 14.26
CA LEU A 175 0.25 5.62 13.21
C LEU A 175 1.64 5.43 13.80
N LEU A 176 2.43 4.52 13.19
CA LEU A 176 3.86 4.42 13.39
C LEU A 176 4.57 4.71 12.07
N ILE A 177 5.64 5.48 12.12
CA ILE A 177 6.46 5.84 10.95
C ILE A 177 7.86 5.30 11.15
N PHE A 178 8.34 4.51 10.19
CA PHE A 178 9.72 4.03 10.15
C PHE A 178 10.42 4.51 8.90
N ASP A 179 11.52 5.23 9.08
CA ASP A 179 12.41 5.65 8.00
C ASP A 179 13.32 4.48 7.62
N VAL A 180 13.09 3.92 6.43
CA VAL A 180 13.80 2.71 5.97
C VAL A 180 15.04 3.01 5.13
N ASP A 181 15.41 4.28 4.96
CA ASP A 181 16.66 4.64 4.26
C ASP A 181 17.89 4.24 5.08
N ASN A 182 17.75 4.27 6.40
CA ASN A 182 18.83 4.06 7.37
C ASN A 182 18.67 2.78 8.19
N ILE A 183 17.64 1.99 7.96
CA ILE A 183 17.39 0.73 8.65
C ILE A 183 17.31 -0.43 7.66
N ASN A 184 17.85 -1.58 8.05
CA ASN A 184 17.81 -2.80 7.27
C ASN A 184 17.18 -3.94 8.08
N PHE A 185 15.87 -3.85 8.30
CA PHE A 185 15.15 -4.85 9.09
C PHE A 185 15.15 -6.26 8.48
N GLN A 186 15.53 -6.39 7.19
CA GLN A 186 15.65 -7.70 6.52
C GLN A 186 16.89 -8.48 6.96
N GLU A 187 18.01 -7.79 7.14
CA GLU A 187 19.32 -8.39 7.42
C GLU A 187 19.80 -8.11 8.85
N ASN A 188 19.23 -7.09 9.53
CA ASN A 188 19.61 -6.71 10.87
C ASN A 188 18.46 -6.94 11.87
N PRO A 189 18.57 -7.95 12.76
CA PRO A 189 17.56 -8.23 13.79
C PRO A 189 17.31 -7.08 14.77
N GLU A 190 18.32 -6.22 15.03
CA GLU A 190 18.16 -5.06 15.92
C GLU A 190 17.21 -4.02 15.30
N ASP A 191 17.27 -3.82 13.99
CA ASP A 191 16.38 -2.90 13.29
C ASP A 191 14.94 -3.42 13.25
N LEU A 192 14.76 -4.74 13.09
CA LEU A 192 13.44 -5.35 13.24
C LEU A 192 12.93 -5.20 14.69
N GLY A 193 13.80 -5.37 15.68
CA GLY A 193 13.46 -5.18 17.11
C GLY A 193 12.89 -3.78 17.39
N LYS A 194 13.48 -2.73 16.82
CA LYS A 194 12.98 -1.35 16.93
C LYS A 194 11.55 -1.19 16.39
N ILE A 195 11.23 -1.92 15.31
CA ILE A 195 9.87 -1.89 14.72
C ILE A 195 8.87 -2.63 15.61
N ILE A 196 9.30 -3.74 16.23
CA ILE A 196 8.45 -4.56 17.12
C ILE A 196 8.17 -3.84 18.45
N GLU A 197 9.11 -3.07 18.97
CA GLU A 197 9.02 -2.37 20.26
C GLU A 197 8.29 -1.02 20.16
N GLY A 198 8.18 -0.39 18.99
CA GLY A 198 7.49 0.90 18.75
C GLY A 198 5.99 0.75 18.67
#